data_03f3522e73f53d5541dabb2c26714578
#
_entry.id   03f3522e73f53d5541dabb2c26714578
#
_cell.length_a   1.000
_cell.length_b   1.000
_cell.length_c   1.000
_cell.angle_alpha   90.00
_cell.angle_beta   90.00
_cell.angle_gamma   90.00
#
_symmetry.space_group_name_H-M   'P 1'
#
loop_
_entity.id
_entity.type
_entity.pdbx_description
1 polymer ?
#
loop_
_entity_poly.entity_id
_entity_poly.type
_entity_poly.pdbx_seq_one_letter_code
_entity_poly.pdbx_strand_id
1 'polypeptide(L)'
;MIKRMRMKRMVKILGVVLLLFLVCSCLLPYAIPLSRPSDNALLQPYSNSAYLTIGEVSLHFRLFQPVAQDILGKILLVHGLGGSTYSYEKTAPALAEAGYLVVAVDLPLFGYSQRLETFDHSQANRSRLLWDFLDILDARLTLEEARQGWHLAGHSMGGGTVAAMAAARQQRTASLILIDGALFETSRNTGLVTFFPPVVRWLQIVLEKSIIREKNIRSFLASAYGGEPSDADVAGYLDALSVPGTALAVRSFLKTSRNLPVEELRGLSMPALAIWGSNDTWVPFSDTQRIKEFIPQLEIRSIAGAGHIPMETNPDEFNRILLQHLFNLK
;
A
#
# COMPACT_ATOMS: atom_id res chain seq x y z
N MET A 1 -2.43 58.21 30.34
CA MET A 1 -2.65 58.32 28.90
C MET A 1 -1.51 57.67 28.11
N ILE A 2 -0.24 57.98 28.39
CA ILE A 2 0.95 57.48 27.66
C ILE A 2 1.07 55.93 27.69
N LYS A 3 0.82 55.25 28.81
CA LYS A 3 0.88 53.79 28.97
C LYS A 3 -0.15 53.06 28.05
N ARG A 4 -1.36 53.63 27.89
CA ARG A 4 -2.42 53.11 27.02
C ARG A 4 -2.10 53.29 25.53
N MET A 5 -1.41 54.36 25.17
CA MET A 5 -0.96 54.58 23.79
C MET A 5 0.18 53.66 23.40
N ARG A 6 1.15 53.42 24.31
CA ARG A 6 2.25 52.44 24.09
C ARG A 6 1.72 51.02 23.93
N MET A 7 0.74 50.62 24.76
CA MET A 7 0.09 49.31 24.66
C MET A 7 -0.66 49.13 23.32
N LYS A 8 -1.40 50.14 22.86
CA LYS A 8 -2.07 50.07 21.55
C LYS A 8 -1.09 49.98 20.39
N ARG A 9 0.05 50.69 20.47
CA ARG A 9 1.11 50.60 19.45
C ARG A 9 1.80 49.22 19.46
N MET A 10 2.05 48.66 20.61
CA MET A 10 2.61 47.33 20.76
C MET A 10 1.68 46.24 20.20
N VAL A 11 0.36 46.31 20.49
CA VAL A 11 -0.66 45.39 19.94
C VAL A 11 -0.71 45.48 18.40
N LYS A 12 -0.64 46.71 17.85
CA LYS A 12 -0.60 46.87 16.38
C LYS A 12 0.66 46.26 15.75
N ILE A 13 1.81 46.48 16.36
CA ILE A 13 3.07 45.93 15.89
C ILE A 13 3.02 44.39 15.95
N LEU A 14 2.54 43.84 17.06
CA LEU A 14 2.36 42.39 17.22
C LEU A 14 1.40 41.81 16.18
N GLY A 15 0.29 42.52 15.90
CA GLY A 15 -0.67 42.15 14.85
C GLY A 15 -0.07 42.14 13.46
N VAL A 16 0.75 43.15 13.13
CA VAL A 16 1.46 43.22 11.83
C VAL A 16 2.52 42.08 11.72
N VAL A 17 3.28 41.85 12.79
CA VAL A 17 4.27 40.75 12.81
C VAL A 17 3.58 39.39 12.65
N LEU A 18 2.47 39.15 13.33
CA LEU A 18 1.70 37.93 13.21
C LEU A 18 1.15 37.76 11.78
N LEU A 19 0.60 38.85 11.20
CA LEU A 19 0.11 38.81 9.81
C LEU A 19 1.22 38.50 8.82
N LEU A 20 2.39 39.15 8.96
CA LEU A 20 3.55 38.86 8.12
C LEU A 20 4.02 37.41 8.28
N PHE A 21 4.07 36.91 9.50
CA PHE A 21 4.40 35.50 9.77
C PHE A 21 3.42 34.54 9.09
N LEU A 22 2.11 34.79 9.18
CA LEU A 22 1.09 33.98 8.52
C LEU A 22 1.24 34.02 7.00
N VAL A 23 1.43 35.20 6.42
CA VAL A 23 1.63 35.38 4.97
C VAL A 23 2.91 34.65 4.52
N CYS A 24 4.01 34.82 5.24
CA CYS A 24 5.25 34.13 4.94
C CYS A 24 5.11 32.61 5.08
N SER A 25 4.42 32.11 6.11
CA SER A 25 4.14 30.69 6.30
C SER A 25 3.29 30.09 5.18
N CYS A 26 2.43 30.90 4.56
CA CYS A 26 1.63 30.48 3.40
C CYS A 26 2.43 30.49 2.09
N LEU A 27 3.40 31.40 1.92
CA LEU A 27 4.12 31.57 0.66
C LEU A 27 5.43 30.80 0.61
N LEU A 28 6.18 30.76 1.72
CA LEU A 28 7.50 30.12 1.82
C LEU A 28 7.54 28.67 1.31
N PRO A 29 6.55 27.81 1.60
CA PRO A 29 6.60 26.41 1.16
C PRO A 29 6.62 26.26 -0.37
N TYR A 30 6.11 27.24 -1.10
CA TYR A 30 6.14 27.22 -2.58
C TYR A 30 7.48 27.63 -3.18
N ALA A 31 8.33 28.29 -2.41
CA ALA A 31 9.70 28.59 -2.80
C ALA A 31 10.65 27.37 -2.62
N ILE A 32 10.25 26.35 -1.86
CA ILE A 32 11.04 25.14 -1.64
C ILE A 32 10.71 24.11 -2.74
N PRO A 33 11.68 23.74 -3.60
CA PRO A 33 11.46 22.78 -4.65
C PRO A 33 11.25 21.37 -4.08
N LEU A 34 10.32 20.64 -4.67
CA LEU A 34 10.15 19.20 -4.46
C LEU A 34 10.55 18.44 -5.72
N SER A 35 11.01 17.23 -5.54
CA SER A 35 11.36 16.32 -6.63
C SER A 35 10.11 16.00 -7.45
N ARG A 36 10.21 16.17 -8.78
CA ARG A 36 9.14 15.84 -9.72
C ARG A 36 9.43 14.51 -10.37
N PRO A 37 8.39 13.75 -10.78
CA PRO A 37 8.60 12.57 -11.61
C PRO A 37 9.43 12.94 -12.85
N SER A 38 10.36 12.07 -13.23
CA SER A 38 11.05 12.20 -14.52
C SER A 38 10.17 11.55 -15.59
N ASP A 39 9.90 12.27 -16.69
CA ASP A 39 8.96 11.83 -17.74
C ASP A 39 9.43 10.62 -18.55
N ASN A 40 10.69 10.15 -18.43
CA ASN A 40 11.30 9.27 -19.42
C ASN A 40 12.07 8.05 -18.91
N ALA A 41 12.12 7.76 -17.63
CA ALA A 41 12.89 6.60 -17.16
C ALA A 41 12.02 5.67 -16.30
N LEU A 42 11.60 4.55 -16.89
CA LEU A 42 11.11 3.41 -16.14
C LEU A 42 12.30 2.79 -15.40
N LEU A 43 12.30 2.90 -14.07
CA LEU A 43 13.37 2.36 -13.24
C LEU A 43 13.32 0.82 -13.29
N GLN A 44 14.48 0.18 -13.38
CA GLN A 44 14.62 -1.28 -13.37
C GLN A 44 15.29 -1.74 -12.08
N PRO A 45 14.59 -1.66 -10.93
CA PRO A 45 15.19 -1.96 -9.63
C PRO A 45 15.50 -3.44 -9.45
N TYR A 46 14.80 -4.30 -10.19
CA TYR A 46 14.96 -5.76 -10.13
C TYR A 46 15.10 -6.34 -11.54
N SER A 47 15.78 -7.47 -11.67
CA SER A 47 15.95 -8.16 -12.96
C SER A 47 14.62 -8.62 -13.59
N ASN A 48 13.60 -8.84 -12.77
CA ASN A 48 12.25 -9.23 -13.18
C ASN A 48 11.23 -8.08 -13.08
N SER A 49 11.70 -6.82 -13.05
CA SER A 49 10.84 -5.63 -13.15
C SER A 49 10.18 -5.56 -14.51
N ALA A 50 8.90 -5.22 -14.51
CA ALA A 50 8.13 -4.96 -15.72
C ALA A 50 7.15 -3.82 -15.48
N TYR A 51 6.66 -3.23 -16.58
CA TYR A 51 5.70 -2.13 -16.54
C TYR A 51 4.53 -2.41 -17.46
N LEU A 52 3.34 -2.02 -17.01
CA LEU A 52 2.13 -2.03 -17.82
C LEU A 52 1.37 -0.73 -17.63
N THR A 53 1.06 -0.05 -18.73
CA THR A 53 0.31 1.21 -18.71
C THR A 53 -1.17 0.94 -18.96
N ILE A 54 -2.02 1.43 -18.05
CA ILE A 54 -3.48 1.33 -18.12
C ILE A 54 -4.05 2.75 -18.03
N GLY A 55 -4.58 3.24 -19.14
CA GLY A 55 -4.94 4.65 -19.26
C GLY A 55 -3.70 5.54 -19.05
N GLU A 56 -3.74 6.38 -18.02
CA GLU A 56 -2.63 7.28 -17.68
C GLU A 56 -1.68 6.70 -16.62
N VAL A 57 -1.97 5.50 -16.09
CA VAL A 57 -1.24 4.91 -14.97
C VAL A 57 -0.26 3.86 -15.48
N SER A 58 1.04 4.09 -15.29
CA SER A 58 2.07 3.07 -15.50
C SER A 58 2.34 2.34 -14.18
N LEU A 59 1.96 1.07 -14.12
CA LEU A 59 2.16 0.18 -12.98
C LEU A 59 3.48 -0.57 -13.14
N HIS A 60 4.35 -0.50 -12.14
CA HIS A 60 5.47 -1.41 -11.97
C HIS A 60 4.96 -2.72 -11.34
N PHE A 61 5.47 -3.83 -11.81
CA PHE A 61 5.24 -5.14 -11.20
C PHE A 61 6.44 -6.04 -11.41
N ARG A 62 6.50 -7.10 -10.61
CA ARG A 62 7.46 -8.17 -10.75
C ARG A 62 6.71 -9.45 -11.11
N LEU A 63 7.18 -10.12 -12.15
CA LEU A 63 6.63 -11.39 -12.61
C LEU A 63 7.59 -12.51 -12.23
N PHE A 64 7.06 -13.53 -11.55
CA PHE A 64 7.79 -14.73 -11.20
C PHE A 64 7.10 -15.92 -11.89
N GLN A 65 7.80 -16.48 -12.85
CA GLN A 65 7.33 -17.65 -13.60
C GLN A 65 7.50 -18.91 -12.77
N PRO A 66 6.56 -19.86 -12.83
CA PRO A 66 6.73 -21.16 -12.20
C PRO A 66 7.95 -21.89 -12.79
N VAL A 67 8.62 -22.66 -11.95
CA VAL A 67 9.75 -23.50 -12.40
C VAL A 67 9.25 -24.67 -13.24
N ALA A 68 8.06 -25.20 -12.93
CA ALA A 68 7.41 -26.26 -13.72
C ALA A 68 6.76 -25.69 -14.99
N GLN A 69 6.55 -26.54 -16.02
CA GLN A 69 5.89 -26.12 -17.25
C GLN A 69 4.38 -25.82 -17.04
N ASP A 70 3.74 -26.53 -16.11
CA ASP A 70 2.32 -26.37 -15.86
C ASP A 70 2.10 -25.36 -14.70
N ILE A 71 1.27 -24.35 -14.96
CA ILE A 71 0.87 -23.36 -13.95
C ILE A 71 -0.19 -23.98 -13.04
N LEU A 72 0.13 -24.15 -11.75
CA LEU A 72 -0.81 -24.67 -10.75
C LEU A 72 -1.92 -23.68 -10.38
N GLY A 73 -1.67 -22.40 -10.57
CA GLY A 73 -2.57 -21.28 -10.29
C GLY A 73 -1.88 -19.95 -10.46
N LYS A 74 -2.65 -18.86 -10.38
CA LYS A 74 -2.17 -17.48 -10.55
C LYS A 74 -2.36 -16.71 -9.26
N ILE A 75 -1.34 -15.99 -8.80
CA ILE A 75 -1.37 -15.23 -7.54
C ILE A 75 -1.02 -13.77 -7.80
N LEU A 76 -1.88 -12.87 -7.34
CA LEU A 76 -1.59 -11.44 -7.24
C LEU A 76 -1.21 -11.10 -5.79
N LEU A 77 -0.07 -10.43 -5.60
CA LEU A 77 0.43 -9.94 -4.32
C LEU A 77 0.37 -8.41 -4.28
N VAL A 78 -0.37 -7.83 -3.32
CA VAL A 78 -0.58 -6.38 -3.19
C VAL A 78 -0.09 -5.91 -1.84
N HIS A 79 0.89 -5.01 -1.84
CA HIS A 79 1.57 -4.49 -0.64
C HIS A 79 0.72 -3.53 0.18
N GLY A 80 1.16 -3.24 1.42
CA GLY A 80 0.57 -2.28 2.34
C GLY A 80 1.01 -0.82 2.09
N LEU A 81 0.53 0.08 2.94
CA LEU A 81 0.90 1.50 2.90
C LEU A 81 2.42 1.68 3.10
N GLY A 82 3.04 2.42 2.19
CA GLY A 82 4.49 2.67 2.22
C GLY A 82 5.35 1.49 1.76
N GLY A 83 4.76 0.32 1.50
CA GLY A 83 5.43 -0.84 0.96
C GLY A 83 5.58 -0.80 -0.57
N SER A 84 6.09 -1.89 -1.11
CA SER A 84 6.27 -2.11 -2.55
C SER A 84 6.29 -3.62 -2.82
N THR A 85 6.62 -4.02 -4.05
CA THR A 85 6.90 -5.42 -4.40
C THR A 85 8.03 -6.02 -3.57
N TYR A 86 8.87 -5.20 -2.92
CA TYR A 86 9.90 -5.63 -1.97
C TYR A 86 9.33 -6.47 -0.83
N SER A 87 8.15 -6.12 -0.33
CA SER A 87 7.50 -6.84 0.77
C SER A 87 7.30 -8.34 0.50
N TYR A 88 7.37 -8.75 -0.75
CA TYR A 88 7.21 -10.14 -1.17
C TYR A 88 8.49 -10.79 -1.69
N GLU A 89 9.66 -10.20 -1.38
CA GLU A 89 10.97 -10.67 -1.85
C GLU A 89 11.25 -12.13 -1.44
N LYS A 90 10.77 -12.53 -0.25
CA LYS A 90 10.94 -13.88 0.30
C LYS A 90 9.76 -14.82 -0.01
N THR A 91 8.61 -14.27 -0.40
CA THR A 91 7.38 -15.04 -0.63
C THR A 91 7.17 -15.37 -2.11
N ALA A 92 7.34 -14.40 -3.00
CA ALA A 92 7.04 -14.59 -4.41
C ALA A 92 7.91 -15.68 -5.07
N PRO A 93 9.23 -15.78 -4.82
CA PRO A 93 10.04 -16.88 -5.32
C PRO A 93 9.56 -18.25 -4.81
N ALA A 94 9.24 -18.36 -3.51
CA ALA A 94 8.78 -19.62 -2.93
C ALA A 94 7.46 -20.11 -3.55
N LEU A 95 6.54 -19.20 -3.86
CA LEU A 95 5.30 -19.52 -4.57
C LEU A 95 5.55 -19.95 -6.02
N ALA A 96 6.50 -19.29 -6.71
CA ALA A 96 6.89 -19.67 -8.07
C ALA A 96 7.58 -21.04 -8.13
N GLU A 97 8.45 -21.35 -7.16
CA GLU A 97 9.06 -22.68 -6.99
C GLU A 97 8.01 -23.76 -6.74
N ALA A 98 6.92 -23.42 -6.03
CA ALA A 98 5.77 -24.30 -5.80
C ALA A 98 4.86 -24.47 -7.02
N GLY A 99 5.13 -23.81 -8.15
CA GLY A 99 4.41 -23.97 -9.43
C GLY A 99 3.34 -22.90 -9.70
N TYR A 100 3.32 -21.80 -8.96
CA TYR A 100 2.37 -20.70 -9.21
C TYR A 100 2.97 -19.62 -10.11
N LEU A 101 2.14 -19.04 -10.98
CA LEU A 101 2.45 -17.79 -11.65
C LEU A 101 2.20 -16.64 -10.65
N VAL A 102 3.25 -15.93 -10.27
CA VAL A 102 3.16 -14.91 -9.22
C VAL A 102 3.41 -13.51 -9.80
N VAL A 103 2.50 -12.60 -9.50
CA VAL A 103 2.59 -11.19 -9.83
C VAL A 103 2.59 -10.38 -8.55
N ALA A 104 3.69 -9.72 -8.21
CA ALA A 104 3.72 -8.69 -7.18
C ALA A 104 3.62 -7.33 -7.86
N VAL A 105 2.69 -6.47 -7.45
CA VAL A 105 2.42 -5.18 -8.09
C VAL A 105 2.64 -4.03 -7.11
N ASP A 106 3.25 -2.95 -7.61
CA ASP A 106 3.31 -1.67 -6.93
C ASP A 106 2.06 -0.86 -7.23
N LEU A 107 1.30 -0.50 -6.19
CA LEU A 107 0.15 0.39 -6.33
C LEU A 107 0.60 1.80 -6.77
N PRO A 108 -0.25 2.58 -7.49
CA PRO A 108 0.06 3.97 -7.83
C PRO A 108 0.52 4.76 -6.60
N LEU A 109 1.51 5.63 -6.76
CA LEU A 109 2.21 6.38 -5.69
C LEU A 109 3.29 5.55 -4.95
N PHE A 110 3.22 4.23 -4.94
CA PHE A 110 4.12 3.37 -4.18
C PHE A 110 5.09 2.62 -5.08
N GLY A 111 6.13 2.03 -4.47
CA GLY A 111 7.14 1.25 -5.17
C GLY A 111 7.77 2.06 -6.30
N TYR A 112 7.73 1.52 -7.49
CA TYR A 112 8.23 2.14 -8.72
C TYR A 112 7.11 2.47 -9.71
N SER A 113 5.85 2.32 -9.32
CA SER A 113 4.70 2.75 -10.11
C SER A 113 4.60 4.27 -10.21
N GLN A 114 3.89 4.75 -11.20
CA GLN A 114 3.76 6.17 -11.51
C GLN A 114 3.19 6.99 -10.35
N ARG A 115 3.72 8.21 -10.17
CA ARG A 115 3.31 9.21 -9.19
C ARG A 115 2.38 10.23 -9.82
N LEU A 116 1.08 9.94 -9.82
CA LEU A 116 0.06 10.85 -10.34
C LEU A 116 -0.58 11.67 -9.21
N GLU A 117 -0.56 12.99 -9.34
CA GLU A 117 -1.20 13.90 -8.37
C GLU A 117 -2.74 13.89 -8.46
N THR A 118 -3.28 13.26 -9.50
CA THR A 118 -4.71 13.23 -9.81
C THR A 118 -5.35 11.86 -9.59
N PHE A 119 -4.56 10.82 -9.26
CA PHE A 119 -5.09 9.46 -9.10
C PHE A 119 -6.06 9.35 -7.91
N ASP A 120 -7.20 8.71 -8.12
CA ASP A 120 -8.14 8.35 -7.04
C ASP A 120 -7.67 7.07 -6.34
N HIS A 121 -7.19 7.21 -5.10
CA HIS A 121 -6.69 6.12 -4.28
C HIS A 121 -7.78 5.35 -3.50
N SER A 122 -9.07 5.50 -3.85
CA SER A 122 -10.13 4.67 -3.25
C SER A 122 -9.90 3.18 -3.54
N GLN A 123 -10.32 2.31 -2.64
CA GLN A 123 -10.24 0.86 -2.85
C GLN A 123 -10.99 0.44 -4.12
N ALA A 124 -12.16 1.03 -4.40
CA ALA A 124 -12.92 0.76 -5.61
C ALA A 124 -12.12 1.08 -6.89
N ASN A 125 -11.42 2.22 -6.93
CA ASN A 125 -10.63 2.59 -8.11
C ASN A 125 -9.36 1.74 -8.24
N ARG A 126 -8.68 1.43 -7.12
CA ARG A 126 -7.54 0.50 -7.13
C ARG A 126 -7.96 -0.90 -7.58
N SER A 127 -9.11 -1.39 -7.09
CA SER A 127 -9.68 -2.68 -7.50
C SER A 127 -9.92 -2.72 -9.02
N ARG A 128 -10.55 -1.68 -9.58
CA ARG A 128 -10.79 -1.58 -11.02
C ARG A 128 -9.48 -1.60 -11.81
N LEU A 129 -8.52 -0.74 -11.43
CA LEU A 129 -7.21 -0.66 -12.07
C LEU A 129 -6.48 -2.01 -12.08
N LEU A 130 -6.49 -2.73 -10.93
CA LEU A 130 -5.83 -4.03 -10.84
C LEU A 130 -6.56 -5.12 -11.64
N TRP A 131 -7.88 -5.08 -11.76
CA TRP A 131 -8.58 -5.98 -12.65
C TRP A 131 -8.29 -5.70 -14.12
N ASP A 132 -8.24 -4.44 -14.53
CA ASP A 132 -7.84 -4.07 -15.90
C ASP A 132 -6.40 -4.51 -16.18
N PHE A 133 -5.50 -4.41 -15.19
CA PHE A 133 -4.14 -4.93 -15.24
C PHE A 133 -4.11 -6.46 -15.43
N LEU A 134 -4.89 -7.21 -14.65
CA LEU A 134 -4.95 -8.68 -14.74
C LEU A 134 -5.59 -9.14 -16.05
N ASP A 135 -6.58 -8.42 -16.58
CA ASP A 135 -7.21 -8.72 -17.87
C ASP A 135 -6.19 -8.66 -19.02
N ILE A 136 -5.27 -7.68 -18.97
CA ILE A 136 -4.19 -7.55 -19.97
C ILE A 136 -3.15 -8.67 -19.81
N LEU A 137 -2.84 -9.07 -18.57
CA LEU A 137 -1.94 -10.19 -18.34
C LEU A 137 -2.55 -11.51 -18.80
N ASP A 138 -3.82 -11.77 -18.49
CA ASP A 138 -4.52 -12.98 -18.91
C ASP A 138 -4.59 -13.12 -20.44
N ALA A 139 -4.69 -12.00 -21.16
CA ALA A 139 -4.68 -12.01 -22.63
C ALA A 139 -3.33 -12.50 -23.22
N ARG A 140 -2.28 -12.62 -22.42
CA ARG A 140 -0.96 -13.13 -22.81
C ARG A 140 -0.73 -14.59 -22.40
N LEU A 141 -1.69 -15.19 -21.70
CA LEU A 141 -1.67 -16.58 -21.26
C LEU A 141 -2.39 -17.49 -22.27
N THR A 142 -2.23 -18.81 -22.12
CA THR A 142 -3.08 -19.76 -22.83
C THR A 142 -4.55 -19.62 -22.41
N LEU A 143 -5.48 -20.12 -23.22
CA LEU A 143 -6.91 -20.08 -22.89
C LEU A 143 -7.24 -20.83 -21.60
N GLU A 144 -6.52 -21.90 -21.30
CA GLU A 144 -6.70 -22.68 -20.07
C GLU A 144 -6.23 -21.90 -18.85
N GLU A 145 -5.02 -21.36 -18.90
CA GLU A 145 -4.46 -20.53 -17.82
C GLU A 145 -5.27 -19.26 -17.58
N ALA A 146 -5.74 -18.61 -18.66
CA ALA A 146 -6.57 -17.40 -18.57
C ALA A 146 -7.92 -17.64 -17.87
N ARG A 147 -8.48 -18.84 -18.00
CA ARG A 147 -9.76 -19.23 -17.37
C ARG A 147 -9.62 -19.49 -15.87
N GLN A 148 -8.43 -19.82 -15.37
CA GLN A 148 -8.20 -19.99 -13.94
C GLN A 148 -8.43 -18.65 -13.23
N GLY A 149 -9.14 -18.70 -12.10
CA GLY A 149 -9.27 -17.53 -11.21
C GLY A 149 -7.94 -17.14 -10.59
N TRP A 150 -7.84 -15.88 -10.15
CA TRP A 150 -6.69 -15.39 -9.44
C TRP A 150 -6.82 -15.61 -7.92
N HIS A 151 -5.79 -16.13 -7.29
CA HIS A 151 -5.63 -16.00 -5.84
C HIS A 151 -5.20 -14.57 -5.53
N LEU A 152 -5.99 -13.85 -4.76
CA LEU A 152 -5.76 -12.44 -4.44
C LEU A 152 -5.20 -12.33 -3.02
N ALA A 153 -3.94 -11.98 -2.88
CA ALA A 153 -3.28 -11.81 -1.58
C ALA A 153 -2.88 -10.35 -1.37
N GLY A 154 -3.26 -9.79 -0.23
CA GLY A 154 -2.98 -8.38 0.08
C GLY A 154 -2.63 -8.14 1.54
N HIS A 155 -1.58 -7.33 1.74
CA HIS A 155 -1.11 -6.92 3.04
C HIS A 155 -1.71 -5.56 3.45
N SER A 156 -2.18 -5.44 4.68
CA SER A 156 -2.61 -4.17 5.28
C SER A 156 -3.59 -3.41 4.34
N MET A 157 -3.25 -2.21 3.86
CA MET A 157 -4.00 -1.46 2.85
C MET A 157 -4.26 -2.29 1.57
N GLY A 158 -3.32 -3.12 1.16
CA GLY A 158 -3.46 -4.07 0.05
C GLY A 158 -4.53 -5.12 0.33
N GLY A 159 -4.68 -5.55 1.59
CA GLY A 159 -5.74 -6.46 2.03
C GLY A 159 -7.13 -5.90 1.74
N GLY A 160 -7.37 -4.64 2.08
CA GLY A 160 -8.62 -3.96 1.70
C GLY A 160 -8.80 -3.82 0.19
N THR A 161 -7.70 -3.62 -0.57
CA THR A 161 -7.75 -3.55 -2.03
C THR A 161 -8.13 -4.88 -2.65
N VAL A 162 -7.52 -6.00 -2.24
CA VAL A 162 -7.86 -7.33 -2.79
C VAL A 162 -9.24 -7.80 -2.33
N ALA A 163 -9.69 -7.41 -1.13
CA ALA A 163 -11.07 -7.66 -0.71
C ALA A 163 -12.09 -6.95 -1.62
N ALA A 164 -11.83 -5.68 -1.98
CA ALA A 164 -12.63 -4.96 -2.97
C ALA A 164 -12.57 -5.60 -4.36
N MET A 165 -11.42 -6.15 -4.77
CA MET A 165 -11.30 -6.91 -6.02
C MET A 165 -12.16 -8.17 -5.99
N ALA A 166 -12.11 -8.94 -4.89
CA ALA A 166 -12.91 -10.15 -4.72
C ALA A 166 -14.40 -9.85 -4.75
N ALA A 167 -14.85 -8.78 -4.10
CA ALA A 167 -16.24 -8.34 -4.15
C ALA A 167 -16.69 -7.94 -5.56
N ALA A 168 -15.83 -7.24 -6.31
CA ALA A 168 -16.16 -6.77 -7.66
C ALA A 168 -16.25 -7.89 -8.69
N ARG A 169 -15.41 -8.94 -8.61
CA ARG A 169 -15.37 -10.03 -9.61
C ARG A 169 -15.14 -11.39 -8.95
N GLN A 170 -16.15 -11.88 -8.21
CA GLN A 170 -16.08 -13.15 -7.48
C GLN A 170 -15.72 -14.34 -8.39
N GLN A 171 -16.29 -14.41 -9.58
CA GLN A 171 -16.07 -15.52 -10.53
C GLN A 171 -14.64 -15.60 -11.08
N ARG A 172 -13.88 -14.51 -10.93
CA ARG A 172 -12.47 -14.41 -11.33
C ARG A 172 -11.52 -14.58 -10.13
N THR A 173 -12.06 -14.77 -8.93
CA THR A 173 -11.30 -14.89 -7.67
C THR A 173 -11.31 -16.33 -7.21
N ALA A 174 -10.15 -17.00 -7.28
CA ALA A 174 -9.97 -18.37 -6.81
C ALA A 174 -9.94 -18.47 -5.28
N SER A 175 -9.27 -17.51 -4.62
CA SER A 175 -9.30 -17.35 -3.16
C SER A 175 -8.92 -15.92 -2.76
N LEU A 176 -9.32 -15.52 -1.56
CA LEU A 176 -8.97 -14.26 -0.93
C LEU A 176 -8.01 -14.50 0.25
N ILE A 177 -6.84 -13.89 0.22
CA ILE A 177 -5.82 -13.99 1.27
C ILE A 177 -5.58 -12.60 1.86
N LEU A 178 -5.90 -12.44 3.14
CA LEU A 178 -5.71 -11.22 3.92
C LEU A 178 -4.48 -11.39 4.81
N ILE A 179 -3.50 -10.52 4.62
CA ILE A 179 -2.26 -10.52 5.40
C ILE A 179 -2.31 -9.26 6.27
N ASP A 180 -2.56 -9.38 7.56
CA ASP A 180 -2.75 -8.25 8.49
C ASP A 180 -3.63 -7.15 7.87
N GLY A 181 -4.75 -7.54 7.27
CA GLY A 181 -5.53 -6.76 6.32
C GLY A 181 -6.31 -5.60 6.96
N ALA A 182 -6.10 -4.37 6.51
CA ALA A 182 -6.81 -3.18 6.96
C ALA A 182 -8.12 -2.99 6.19
N LEU A 183 -9.21 -3.58 6.67
CA LEU A 183 -10.52 -3.52 6.03
C LEU A 183 -11.43 -2.46 6.64
N PHE A 184 -11.27 -2.17 7.93
CA PHE A 184 -12.10 -1.19 8.61
C PHE A 184 -11.53 0.22 8.47
N GLU A 185 -12.41 1.19 8.26
CA GLU A 185 -11.98 2.58 8.31
C GLU A 185 -11.58 2.96 9.73
N THR A 186 -10.35 3.36 9.89
CA THR A 186 -9.97 4.18 11.04
C THR A 186 -10.52 5.57 10.78
N SER A 187 -11.39 6.08 11.67
CA SER A 187 -11.95 7.43 11.60
C SER A 187 -10.85 8.46 11.39
N ARG A 188 -10.59 8.79 10.13
CA ARG A 188 -9.66 9.86 9.77
C ARG A 188 -10.42 11.16 9.76
N ASN A 189 -10.46 11.82 10.91
CA ASN A 189 -10.76 13.26 10.96
C ASN A 189 -9.56 14.02 10.32
N THR A 190 -9.35 13.83 9.01
CA THR A 190 -8.31 14.55 8.26
C THR A 190 -8.63 16.03 8.12
N GLY A 191 -9.69 16.48 8.76
CA GLY A 191 -10.09 17.87 8.98
C GLY A 191 -9.92 18.82 7.79
N LEU A 192 -10.54 19.96 7.86
CA LEU A 192 -10.34 21.11 6.93
C LEU A 192 -8.84 21.44 6.67
N VAL A 193 -7.94 21.02 7.56
CA VAL A 193 -6.49 21.27 7.51
C VAL A 193 -5.83 20.64 6.29
N THR A 194 -6.25 19.44 5.85
CA THR A 194 -5.70 18.77 4.66
C THR A 194 -6.16 19.36 3.34
N PHE A 195 -7.17 20.23 3.38
CA PHE A 195 -7.65 20.96 2.21
C PHE A 195 -7.01 22.35 2.04
N PHE A 196 -6.29 22.83 3.06
CA PHE A 196 -5.61 24.13 2.97
C PHE A 196 -4.26 23.97 2.25
N PRO A 197 -4.10 24.52 1.02
CA PRO A 197 -2.95 24.22 0.16
C PRO A 197 -1.57 24.48 0.81
N PRO A 198 -1.33 25.58 1.57
CA PRO A 198 -0.05 25.76 2.24
C PRO A 198 0.31 24.68 3.25
N VAL A 199 -0.67 24.16 4.00
CA VAL A 199 -0.45 23.06 4.96
C VAL A 199 -0.09 21.78 4.23
N VAL A 200 -0.81 21.46 3.16
CA VAL A 200 -0.48 20.28 2.33
C VAL A 200 0.94 20.41 1.76
N ARG A 201 1.30 21.62 1.31
CA ARG A 201 2.64 21.85 0.77
C ARG A 201 3.73 21.68 1.84
N TRP A 202 3.50 22.13 3.08
CA TRP A 202 4.40 21.87 4.19
C TRP A 202 4.52 20.37 4.50
N LEU A 203 3.40 19.64 4.51
CA LEU A 203 3.43 18.17 4.70
C LEU A 203 4.25 17.47 3.63
N GLN A 204 4.13 17.88 2.37
CA GLN A 204 4.93 17.35 1.27
C GLN A 204 6.43 17.60 1.46
N ILE A 205 6.81 18.83 1.88
CA ILE A 205 8.20 19.18 2.18
C ILE A 205 8.74 18.36 3.34
N VAL A 206 7.99 18.24 4.43
CA VAL A 206 8.37 17.45 5.60
C VAL A 206 8.53 15.97 5.21
N LEU A 207 7.62 15.44 4.40
CA LEU A 207 7.71 14.07 3.90
C LEU A 207 9.02 13.85 3.13
N GLU A 208 9.30 14.67 2.11
CA GLU A 208 10.47 14.50 1.26
C GLU A 208 11.79 14.83 1.96
N LYS A 209 11.81 15.92 2.73
CA LYS A 209 13.10 16.43 3.29
C LYS A 209 13.42 15.86 4.67
N SER A 210 12.44 15.33 5.39
CA SER A 210 12.61 14.89 6.78
C SER A 210 12.16 13.47 7.06
N ILE A 211 11.00 13.04 6.55
CA ILE A 211 10.43 11.71 6.87
C ILE A 211 11.11 10.62 6.04
N ILE A 212 11.26 10.81 4.73
CA ILE A 212 11.95 9.84 3.85
C ILE A 212 13.46 9.95 4.13
N ARG A 213 13.89 9.35 5.23
CA ARG A 213 15.27 9.24 5.70
C ARG A 213 15.49 7.89 6.35
N GLU A 214 16.67 7.32 6.18
CA GLU A 214 17.03 6.00 6.69
C GLU A 214 16.60 5.79 8.15
N LYS A 215 16.97 6.74 9.04
CA LYS A 215 16.61 6.66 10.47
C LYS A 215 15.11 6.52 10.70
N ASN A 216 14.29 7.25 9.97
CA ASN A 216 12.84 7.22 10.16
C ASN A 216 12.21 5.99 9.53
N ILE A 217 12.73 5.53 8.39
CA ILE A 217 12.31 4.26 7.77
C ILE A 217 12.66 3.10 8.69
N ARG A 218 13.86 3.09 9.29
CA ARG A 218 14.25 2.10 10.30
C ARG A 218 13.27 2.08 11.48
N SER A 219 12.94 3.23 12.02
CA SER A 219 11.99 3.34 13.15
C SER A 219 10.57 2.91 12.76
N PHE A 220 10.13 3.23 11.54
CA PHE A 220 8.85 2.80 10.98
C PHE A 220 8.80 1.27 10.88
N LEU A 221 9.82 0.66 10.26
CA LEU A 221 9.91 -0.79 10.13
C LEU A 221 10.06 -1.49 11.49
N ALA A 222 10.87 -0.95 12.40
CA ALA A 222 11.00 -1.51 13.75
C ALA A 222 9.65 -1.56 14.48
N SER A 223 8.82 -0.53 14.33
CA SER A 223 7.46 -0.51 14.89
C SER A 223 6.55 -1.54 14.21
N ALA A 224 6.63 -1.70 12.89
CA ALA A 224 5.81 -2.64 12.14
C ALA A 224 6.23 -4.10 12.36
N TYR A 225 7.53 -4.34 12.48
CA TYR A 225 8.08 -5.69 12.71
C TYR A 225 7.91 -6.16 14.16
N GLY A 226 7.81 -5.21 15.12
CA GLY A 226 7.97 -5.51 16.53
C GLY A 226 9.41 -5.88 16.90
N GLY A 227 10.40 -5.48 16.10
CA GLY A 227 11.82 -5.78 16.23
C GLY A 227 12.67 -4.96 15.25
N GLU A 228 14.00 -5.10 15.32
CA GLU A 228 14.91 -4.33 14.46
C GLU A 228 14.92 -4.86 13.01
N PRO A 229 14.71 -3.99 12.00
CA PRO A 229 14.84 -4.35 10.59
C PRO A 229 16.30 -4.52 10.19
N SER A 230 16.58 -5.34 9.19
CA SER A 230 17.90 -5.40 8.56
C SER A 230 18.19 -4.14 7.73
N ASP A 231 19.47 -3.90 7.44
CA ASP A 231 19.87 -2.79 6.56
C ASP A 231 19.30 -2.97 5.14
N ALA A 232 19.16 -4.21 4.67
CA ALA A 232 18.55 -4.52 3.39
C ALA A 232 17.05 -4.16 3.36
N ASP A 233 16.31 -4.44 4.44
CA ASP A 233 14.91 -4.06 4.55
C ASP A 233 14.75 -2.55 4.53
N VAL A 234 15.57 -1.84 5.31
CA VAL A 234 15.57 -0.36 5.33
C VAL A 234 15.89 0.23 3.95
N ALA A 235 16.89 -0.31 3.25
CA ALA A 235 17.26 0.13 1.91
C ALA A 235 16.11 -0.10 0.90
N GLY A 236 15.50 -1.30 0.90
CA GLY A 236 14.41 -1.65 -0.01
C GLY A 236 13.19 -0.70 0.12
N TYR A 237 12.85 -0.31 1.35
CA TYR A 237 11.78 0.66 1.58
C TYR A 237 12.21 2.09 1.24
N LEU A 238 13.42 2.48 1.62
CA LEU A 238 13.93 3.84 1.38
C LEU A 238 14.03 4.13 -0.11
N ASP A 239 14.55 3.19 -0.91
CA ASP A 239 14.69 3.33 -2.35
C ASP A 239 13.32 3.55 -3.03
N ALA A 240 12.35 2.71 -2.70
CA ALA A 240 10.99 2.78 -3.25
C ALA A 240 10.27 4.09 -2.85
N LEU A 241 10.42 4.55 -1.61
CA LEU A 241 9.81 5.79 -1.13
C LEU A 241 10.53 7.04 -1.63
N SER A 242 11.83 6.94 -1.97
CA SER A 242 12.65 8.04 -2.48
C SER A 242 12.42 8.33 -3.96
N VAL A 243 11.63 7.55 -4.67
CA VAL A 243 11.31 7.80 -6.08
C VAL A 243 10.71 9.19 -6.25
N PRO A 244 11.26 10.03 -7.18
CA PRO A 244 10.83 11.41 -7.38
C PRO A 244 9.33 11.53 -7.63
N GLY A 245 8.69 12.53 -7.02
CA GLY A 245 7.25 12.76 -7.13
C GLY A 245 6.41 12.13 -6.00
N THR A 246 6.99 11.26 -5.17
CA THR A 246 6.27 10.63 -4.04
C THR A 246 5.60 11.66 -3.14
N ALA A 247 6.32 12.71 -2.73
CA ALA A 247 5.74 13.75 -1.87
C ALA A 247 4.63 14.56 -2.56
N LEU A 248 4.74 14.78 -3.87
CA LEU A 248 3.71 15.50 -4.63
C LEU A 248 2.42 14.68 -4.73
N ALA A 249 2.52 13.40 -5.06
CA ALA A 249 1.38 12.51 -5.24
C ALA A 249 0.66 12.16 -3.92
N VAL A 250 1.30 12.31 -2.77
CA VAL A 250 0.70 12.00 -1.45
C VAL A 250 -0.57 12.83 -1.18
N ARG A 251 -0.69 14.00 -1.80
CA ARG A 251 -1.90 14.83 -1.69
C ARG A 251 -3.15 14.13 -2.20
N SER A 252 -3.07 13.49 -3.37
CA SER A 252 -4.21 12.74 -3.93
C SER A 252 -4.57 11.56 -3.05
N PHE A 253 -3.56 10.84 -2.52
CA PHE A 253 -3.76 9.75 -1.56
C PHE A 253 -4.51 10.23 -0.30
N LEU A 254 -4.05 11.29 0.34
CA LEU A 254 -4.70 11.83 1.53
C LEU A 254 -6.15 12.28 1.28
N LYS A 255 -6.42 12.79 0.07
CA LYS A 255 -7.74 13.30 -0.32
C LYS A 255 -8.71 12.20 -0.72
N THR A 256 -8.24 11.13 -1.36
CA THR A 256 -9.12 10.18 -2.06
C THR A 256 -9.08 8.76 -1.48
N SER A 257 -8.07 8.44 -0.65
CA SER A 257 -7.98 7.12 -0.02
C SER A 257 -9.16 6.90 0.92
N ARG A 258 -10.00 5.93 0.58
CA ARG A 258 -11.14 5.48 1.36
C ARG A 258 -11.37 4.01 1.14
N ASN A 259 -11.84 3.35 2.18
CA ASN A 259 -12.17 1.94 2.12
C ASN A 259 -13.56 1.72 1.48
N LEU A 260 -13.75 0.53 0.93
CA LEU A 260 -15.07 0.02 0.59
C LEU A 260 -15.81 -0.27 1.91
N PRO A 261 -17.13 -0.02 1.99
CA PRO A 261 -17.91 -0.49 3.14
C PRO A 261 -17.72 -2.00 3.33
N VAL A 262 -17.40 -2.44 4.55
CA VAL A 262 -17.12 -3.85 4.83
C VAL A 262 -18.34 -4.75 4.57
N GLU A 263 -19.52 -4.18 4.58
CA GLU A 263 -20.78 -4.84 4.21
C GLU A 263 -20.79 -5.39 2.79
N GLU A 264 -20.04 -4.78 1.87
CA GLU A 264 -19.84 -5.24 0.49
C GLU A 264 -19.13 -6.60 0.39
N LEU A 265 -18.51 -7.05 1.49
CA LEU A 265 -17.87 -8.37 1.57
C LEU A 265 -18.85 -9.48 1.93
N ARG A 266 -20.10 -9.15 2.28
CA ARG A 266 -21.13 -10.16 2.53
C ARG A 266 -21.48 -10.93 1.26
N GLY A 267 -21.56 -12.23 1.39
CA GLY A 267 -21.89 -13.11 0.25
C GLY A 267 -20.69 -13.49 -0.62
N LEU A 268 -19.46 -13.14 -0.21
CA LEU A 268 -18.27 -13.74 -0.80
C LEU A 268 -18.30 -15.25 -0.52
N SER A 269 -18.15 -16.06 -1.58
CA SER A 269 -18.27 -17.53 -1.51
C SER A 269 -16.95 -18.26 -1.76
N MET A 270 -15.92 -17.55 -2.29
CA MET A 270 -14.61 -18.16 -2.49
C MET A 270 -13.93 -18.50 -1.17
N PRO A 271 -13.02 -19.49 -1.15
CA PRO A 271 -12.15 -19.75 -0.01
C PRO A 271 -11.43 -18.48 0.45
N ALA A 272 -11.34 -18.26 1.75
CA ALA A 272 -10.72 -17.08 2.32
C ALA A 272 -9.81 -17.45 3.49
N LEU A 273 -8.60 -16.86 3.51
CA LEU A 273 -7.59 -17.05 4.54
C LEU A 273 -7.17 -15.68 5.10
N ALA A 274 -7.07 -15.58 6.42
CA ALA A 274 -6.39 -14.50 7.12
C ALA A 274 -5.09 -15.05 7.74
N ILE A 275 -3.95 -14.50 7.37
CA ILE A 275 -2.66 -14.73 8.03
C ILE A 275 -2.31 -13.46 8.79
N TRP A 276 -2.00 -13.60 10.10
CA TRP A 276 -1.88 -12.43 10.96
C TRP A 276 -0.76 -12.58 11.98
N GLY A 277 0.03 -11.51 12.18
CA GLY A 277 0.97 -11.45 13.27
C GLY A 277 0.25 -11.37 14.63
N SER A 278 0.61 -12.25 15.59
CA SER A 278 -0.05 -12.23 16.92
C SER A 278 0.24 -10.97 17.72
N ASN A 279 1.34 -10.27 17.39
CA ASN A 279 1.79 -9.04 18.04
C ASN A 279 1.59 -7.81 17.15
N ASP A 280 0.71 -7.90 16.14
CA ASP A 280 0.38 -6.75 15.31
C ASP A 280 -0.29 -5.65 16.16
N THR A 281 0.40 -4.50 16.29
CA THR A 281 -0.08 -3.31 17.01
C THR A 281 -0.71 -2.27 16.08
N TRP A 282 -0.65 -2.47 14.75
CA TRP A 282 -1.17 -1.55 13.76
C TRP A 282 -2.59 -1.92 13.32
N VAL A 283 -2.80 -3.21 13.01
CA VAL A 283 -4.12 -3.79 12.72
C VAL A 283 -4.33 -4.96 13.68
N PRO A 284 -5.13 -4.78 14.73
CA PRO A 284 -5.24 -5.77 15.81
C PRO A 284 -5.72 -7.13 15.32
N PHE A 285 -5.13 -8.21 15.84
CA PHE A 285 -5.57 -9.58 15.53
C PHE A 285 -7.08 -9.80 15.77
N SER A 286 -7.68 -9.06 16.72
CA SER A 286 -9.12 -9.09 16.97
C SER A 286 -9.97 -8.68 15.77
N ASP A 287 -9.41 -7.92 14.80
CA ASP A 287 -10.13 -7.54 13.59
C ASP A 287 -10.45 -8.76 12.71
N THR A 288 -9.68 -9.86 12.82
CA THR A 288 -9.99 -11.12 12.12
C THR A 288 -11.36 -11.66 12.48
N GLN A 289 -11.78 -11.57 13.74
CA GLN A 289 -13.10 -12.01 14.19
C GLN A 289 -14.20 -11.11 13.63
N ARG A 290 -13.97 -9.81 13.58
CA ARG A 290 -14.89 -8.85 12.95
C ARG A 290 -15.04 -9.11 11.45
N ILE A 291 -13.93 -9.41 10.75
CA ILE A 291 -13.95 -9.77 9.32
C ILE A 291 -14.76 -11.04 9.11
N LYS A 292 -14.64 -12.02 10.00
CA LYS A 292 -15.38 -13.29 9.92
C LYS A 292 -16.90 -13.12 10.02
N GLU A 293 -17.40 -12.04 10.62
CA GLU A 293 -18.84 -11.72 10.61
C GLU A 293 -19.37 -11.41 9.20
N PHE A 294 -18.48 -10.95 8.29
CA PHE A 294 -18.81 -10.64 6.90
C PHE A 294 -18.42 -11.76 5.94
N ILE A 295 -17.35 -12.50 6.26
CA ILE A 295 -16.80 -13.64 5.49
C ILE A 295 -16.78 -14.88 6.40
N PRO A 296 -17.93 -15.57 6.60
CA PRO A 296 -18.04 -16.67 7.59
C PRO A 296 -17.07 -17.83 7.35
N GLN A 297 -16.71 -18.10 6.09
CA GLN A 297 -15.76 -19.16 5.70
C GLN A 297 -14.29 -18.76 5.90
N LEU A 298 -13.99 -17.57 6.44
CA LEU A 298 -12.62 -17.10 6.66
C LEU A 298 -11.88 -18.06 7.60
N GLU A 299 -10.85 -18.69 7.06
CA GLU A 299 -9.86 -19.41 7.85
C GLU A 299 -8.90 -18.40 8.48
N ILE A 300 -8.59 -18.53 9.77
CA ILE A 300 -7.71 -17.60 10.48
C ILE A 300 -6.49 -18.37 10.97
N ARG A 301 -5.31 -17.88 10.61
CA ARG A 301 -4.01 -18.38 11.05
C ARG A 301 -3.21 -17.23 11.64
N SER A 302 -2.62 -17.44 12.81
CA SER A 302 -1.72 -16.47 13.43
C SER A 302 -0.29 -16.99 13.42
N ILE A 303 0.65 -16.07 13.24
CA ILE A 303 2.08 -16.32 13.37
C ILE A 303 2.52 -15.76 14.73
N ALA A 304 2.97 -16.66 15.60
CA ALA A 304 3.32 -16.31 16.97
C ALA A 304 4.52 -15.34 17.00
N GLY A 305 4.39 -14.24 17.74
CA GLY A 305 5.43 -13.24 17.91
C GLY A 305 5.64 -12.29 16.73
N ALA A 306 5.03 -12.55 15.57
CA ALA A 306 5.13 -11.66 14.41
C ALA A 306 4.37 -10.35 14.64
N GLY A 307 4.92 -9.25 14.12
CA GLY A 307 4.28 -7.94 14.03
C GLY A 307 3.39 -7.81 12.80
N HIS A 308 3.25 -6.58 12.29
CA HIS A 308 2.37 -6.21 11.18
C HIS A 308 2.82 -6.73 9.79
N ILE A 309 4.05 -7.20 9.62
CA ILE A 309 4.59 -7.60 8.31
C ILE A 309 5.17 -9.02 8.39
N PRO A 310 4.33 -10.05 8.65
CA PRO A 310 4.78 -11.41 8.93
C PRO A 310 5.47 -12.09 7.72
N MET A 311 5.14 -11.70 6.49
CA MET A 311 5.77 -12.25 5.29
C MET A 311 7.24 -11.82 5.13
N GLU A 312 7.67 -10.74 5.81
CA GLU A 312 9.06 -10.28 5.84
C GLU A 312 9.82 -10.81 7.06
N THR A 313 9.17 -10.80 8.24
CA THR A 313 9.80 -11.16 9.52
C THR A 313 9.83 -12.66 9.78
N ASN A 314 8.82 -13.39 9.34
CA ASN A 314 8.63 -14.82 9.58
C ASN A 314 8.33 -15.57 8.26
N PRO A 315 9.16 -15.42 7.20
CA PRO A 315 8.83 -15.86 5.84
C PRO A 315 8.60 -17.36 5.74
N ASP A 316 9.36 -18.18 6.46
CA ASP A 316 9.25 -19.64 6.38
C ASP A 316 7.88 -20.13 6.87
N GLU A 317 7.44 -19.65 8.03
CA GLU A 317 6.14 -20.00 8.58
C GLU A 317 5.00 -19.40 7.75
N PHE A 318 5.14 -18.14 7.34
CA PHE A 318 4.18 -17.48 6.46
C PHE A 318 3.99 -18.25 5.15
N ASN A 319 5.06 -18.57 4.45
CA ASN A 319 5.02 -19.30 3.19
C ASN A 319 4.44 -20.71 3.37
N ARG A 320 4.79 -21.42 4.45
CA ARG A 320 4.23 -22.73 4.77
C ARG A 320 2.70 -22.67 4.94
N ILE A 321 2.18 -21.67 5.69
CA ILE A 321 0.74 -21.50 5.89
C ILE A 321 0.04 -21.20 4.56
N LEU A 322 0.59 -20.26 3.79
CA LEU A 322 0.04 -19.83 2.50
C LEU A 322 0.00 -20.99 1.50
N LEU A 323 1.12 -21.72 1.33
CA LEU A 323 1.20 -22.86 0.44
C LEU A 323 0.27 -24.00 0.85
N GLN A 324 0.17 -24.29 2.15
CA GLN A 324 -0.78 -25.30 2.64
C GLN A 324 -2.21 -24.94 2.28
N HIS A 325 -2.62 -23.68 2.45
CA HIS A 325 -3.95 -23.22 2.03
C HIS A 325 -4.16 -23.41 0.53
N LEU A 326 -3.22 -22.94 -0.29
CA LEU A 326 -3.31 -23.02 -1.75
C LEU A 326 -3.37 -24.47 -2.26
N PHE A 327 -2.64 -25.40 -1.66
CA PHE A 327 -2.69 -26.82 -2.02
C PHE A 327 -3.99 -27.50 -1.64
N ASN A 328 -4.63 -27.07 -0.57
CA ASN A 328 -5.92 -27.62 -0.14
C ASN A 328 -7.11 -27.16 -1.03
N LEU A 329 -6.89 -26.21 -1.94
CA LEU A 329 -7.89 -25.71 -2.89
C LEU A 329 -7.89 -26.44 -4.24
N LYS A 330 -6.98 -27.39 -4.44
CA LYS A 330 -6.90 -28.25 -5.61
C LYS A 330 -7.76 -29.48 -5.37
#